data_57170f8c22238873e205fba9178bf5c4
#
_entry.id   57170f8c22238873e205fba9178bf5c4
#
_cell.length_a   1.000
_cell.length_b   1.000
_cell.length_c   1.000
_cell.angle_alpha   90.00
_cell.angle_beta   90.00
_cell.angle_gamma   90.00
#
_symmetry.space_group_name_H-M   'P 1'
#
loop_
_entity.id
_entity.type
_entity.pdbx_description
1 polymer ?
#
loop_
_entity_poly.entity_id
_entity_poly.type
_entity_poly.pdbx_seq_one_letter_code
_entity_poly.pdbx_strand_id
1 'polypeptide(L)'
;MGRDHNYLDDLTNRSIMQKVARECYLPMNALLFNLIRQSEGRFRCTFSLTGLAVEQMRAYAPEVLDSFRRLARTGCVEFLAETYSHSLASLSSKEDFMQQVALHTELMKKEFGVAPTAFRNTELIYSDRIGSDVAEMGFKTMLAEGARHVLGWKSPGYVYANALDQRLRLLLRNYKLSDDIAFRFSNRGWDQWPLTAEKYTGWLASDELEGDVVNLFMDYETFGEHQRADTGIFDFMKALVPAVLKREGLEFATVSEAAAKYQPVAVLHCPHVMSWADEERDITAGLGNELQKEAFGXKLSENCMPCGIRSPG
;
A
#
# COMPACT_ATOMS: atom_id res chain seq x y z
N MET A 1 29.46 -30.93 8.60
CA MET A 1 28.11 -30.85 9.18
C MET A 1 27.47 -29.58 8.69
N GLY A 2 26.57 -29.68 7.72
CA GLY A 2 25.82 -28.56 7.20
C GLY A 2 24.89 -28.01 8.28
N ARG A 3 25.04 -26.75 8.61
CA ARG A 3 24.11 -26.06 9.50
C ARG A 3 23.01 -25.47 8.59
N ASP A 4 22.07 -26.31 8.19
CA ASP A 4 20.86 -25.83 7.57
C ASP A 4 19.98 -25.26 8.68
N HIS A 5 20.22 -24.01 9.01
CA HIS A 5 19.34 -23.28 9.92
C HIS A 5 18.12 -22.85 9.11
N ASN A 6 17.02 -23.57 9.29
CA ASN A 6 15.75 -23.14 8.75
C ASN A 6 15.20 -22.03 9.68
N TYR A 7 15.36 -20.79 9.25
CA TYR A 7 14.87 -19.63 9.98
C TYR A 7 13.37 -19.38 9.76
N LEU A 8 12.75 -20.15 8.86
CA LEU A 8 11.35 -19.96 8.50
C LEU A 8 10.50 -21.10 9.05
N ASP A 9 9.42 -20.77 9.71
CA ASP A 9 8.45 -21.74 10.21
C ASP A 9 7.40 -22.00 9.13
N ASP A 10 7.66 -22.99 8.27
CA ASP A 10 6.80 -23.32 7.14
C ASP A 10 5.38 -23.72 7.58
N LEU A 11 5.23 -24.38 8.71
CA LEU A 11 3.92 -24.82 9.19
C LEU A 11 3.09 -23.62 9.63
N THR A 12 3.68 -22.74 10.42
CA THR A 12 3.01 -21.51 10.86
C THR A 12 2.72 -20.59 9.68
N ASN A 13 3.69 -20.38 8.78
CA ASN A 13 3.51 -19.54 7.60
C ASN A 13 2.37 -20.05 6.71
N ARG A 14 2.34 -21.37 6.47
CA ARG A 14 1.25 -22.01 5.70
C ARG A 14 -0.11 -21.77 6.38
N SER A 15 -0.17 -22.02 7.69
CA SER A 15 -1.41 -21.89 8.46
C SER A 15 -1.95 -20.45 8.40
N ILE A 16 -1.07 -19.47 8.61
CA ILE A 16 -1.44 -18.05 8.55
C ILE A 16 -1.89 -17.66 7.14
N MET A 17 -1.09 -18.00 6.12
CA MET A 17 -1.43 -17.66 4.73
C MET A 17 -2.79 -18.26 4.32
N GLN A 18 -3.04 -19.52 4.68
CA GLN A 18 -4.30 -20.19 4.35
C GLN A 18 -5.49 -19.58 5.11
N LYS A 19 -5.28 -19.15 6.36
CA LYS A 19 -6.31 -18.44 7.12
C LYS A 19 -6.65 -17.12 6.44
N VAL A 20 -5.64 -16.29 6.17
CA VAL A 20 -5.85 -14.96 5.55
C VAL A 20 -6.41 -15.11 4.14
N ALA A 21 -5.97 -16.12 3.40
CA ALA A 21 -6.53 -16.44 2.07
C ALA A 21 -8.05 -16.65 2.14
N ARG A 22 -8.49 -17.47 3.10
CA ARG A 22 -9.90 -17.84 3.26
C ARG A 22 -10.74 -16.68 3.81
N GLU A 23 -10.21 -15.93 4.77
CA GLU A 23 -10.99 -14.92 5.52
C GLU A 23 -10.93 -13.53 4.87
N CYS A 24 -9.85 -13.22 4.13
CA CYS A 24 -9.62 -11.89 3.54
C CYS A 24 -9.48 -11.97 2.01
N TYR A 25 -8.37 -12.53 1.51
CA TYR A 25 -7.97 -12.33 0.12
C TYR A 25 -8.99 -12.87 -0.89
N LEU A 26 -9.43 -14.13 -0.74
CA LEU A 26 -10.35 -14.74 -1.71
C LEU A 26 -11.72 -14.06 -1.71
N PRO A 27 -12.38 -13.87 -0.55
CA PRO A 27 -13.68 -13.19 -0.56
C PRO A 27 -13.59 -11.73 -1.03
N MET A 28 -12.54 -11.00 -0.63
CA MET A 28 -12.43 -9.61 -1.05
C MET A 28 -12.09 -9.51 -2.55
N ASN A 29 -11.17 -10.33 -3.08
CA ASN A 29 -10.85 -10.33 -4.51
C ASN A 29 -12.09 -10.70 -5.36
N ALA A 30 -12.90 -11.64 -4.88
CA ALA A 30 -14.16 -12.00 -5.56
C ALA A 30 -15.15 -10.82 -5.55
N LEU A 31 -15.25 -10.12 -4.43
CA LEU A 31 -16.10 -8.92 -4.30
C LEU A 31 -15.62 -7.82 -5.26
N LEU A 32 -14.34 -7.50 -5.25
CA LEU A 32 -13.77 -6.45 -6.12
C LEU A 32 -13.96 -6.79 -7.60
N PHE A 33 -13.75 -8.05 -7.99
CA PHE A 33 -13.98 -8.50 -9.36
C PHE A 33 -15.44 -8.26 -9.79
N ASN A 34 -16.37 -8.58 -8.90
CA ASN A 34 -17.81 -8.36 -9.18
C ASN A 34 -18.13 -6.87 -9.25
N LEU A 35 -17.57 -6.04 -8.38
CA LEU A 35 -17.77 -4.59 -8.38
C LEU A 35 -17.23 -3.97 -9.69
N ILE A 36 -16.07 -4.42 -10.16
CA ILE A 36 -15.51 -3.97 -11.45
C ILE A 36 -16.49 -4.31 -12.59
N ARG A 37 -17.01 -5.54 -12.62
CA ARG A 37 -17.93 -5.98 -13.66
C ARG A 37 -19.26 -5.20 -13.60
N GLN A 38 -19.84 -5.07 -12.40
CA GLN A 38 -21.13 -4.40 -12.21
C GLN A 38 -21.05 -2.90 -12.52
N SER A 39 -19.89 -2.31 -12.33
CA SER A 39 -19.66 -0.89 -12.62
C SER A 39 -19.18 -0.64 -14.05
N GLU A 40 -19.08 -1.69 -14.88
CA GLU A 40 -18.54 -1.61 -16.25
C GLU A 40 -17.15 -0.99 -16.29
N GLY A 41 -16.32 -1.34 -15.29
CA GLY A 41 -14.94 -0.85 -15.19
C GLY A 41 -14.78 0.55 -14.59
N ARG A 42 -15.87 1.17 -14.12
CA ARG A 42 -15.77 2.48 -13.45
C ARG A 42 -15.18 2.38 -12.04
N PHE A 43 -15.29 1.21 -11.39
CA PHE A 43 -14.58 0.96 -10.14
C PHE A 43 -13.15 0.57 -10.47
N ARG A 44 -12.19 1.29 -9.90
CA ARG A 44 -10.75 1.08 -10.13
C ARG A 44 -10.04 1.11 -8.79
N CYS A 45 -8.95 0.36 -8.66
CA CYS A 45 -8.17 0.34 -7.42
C CYS A 45 -6.71 -0.01 -7.69
N THR A 46 -5.89 0.11 -6.65
CA THR A 46 -4.44 -0.13 -6.75
C THR A 46 -4.01 -1.01 -5.58
N PHE A 47 -3.12 -1.96 -5.85
CA PHE A 47 -2.54 -2.85 -4.82
C PHE A 47 -1.05 -2.63 -4.68
N SER A 48 -0.58 -2.79 -3.45
CA SER A 48 0.84 -2.96 -3.11
C SER A 48 0.97 -4.39 -2.57
N LEU A 49 1.79 -5.22 -3.22
CA LEU A 49 2.03 -6.62 -2.84
C LEU A 49 3.53 -6.86 -2.79
N THR A 50 4.08 -7.18 -1.63
CA THR A 50 5.51 -7.48 -1.53
C THR A 50 5.89 -8.73 -2.32
N GLY A 51 7.15 -8.84 -2.70
CA GLY A 51 7.67 -10.06 -3.33
C GLY A 51 7.48 -11.27 -2.43
N LEU A 52 7.73 -11.12 -1.13
CA LEU A 52 7.55 -12.21 -0.16
C LEU A 52 6.09 -12.66 -0.08
N ALA A 53 5.13 -11.72 -0.11
CA ALA A 53 3.71 -12.07 -0.11
C ALA A 53 3.37 -12.91 -1.35
N VAL A 54 3.87 -12.51 -2.52
CA VAL A 54 3.66 -13.27 -3.77
C VAL A 54 4.26 -14.67 -3.67
N GLU A 55 5.47 -14.79 -3.10
CA GLU A 55 6.11 -16.11 -2.91
C GLU A 55 5.30 -17.00 -1.96
N GLN A 56 4.82 -16.42 -0.85
CA GLN A 56 4.00 -17.18 0.12
C GLN A 56 2.65 -17.58 -0.49
N MET A 57 2.01 -16.69 -1.25
CA MET A 57 0.79 -17.05 -1.99
C MET A 57 1.07 -18.21 -2.94
N ARG A 58 2.17 -18.14 -3.70
CA ARG A 58 2.54 -19.21 -4.64
C ARG A 58 2.75 -20.55 -3.92
N ALA A 59 3.38 -20.51 -2.75
CA ALA A 59 3.72 -21.72 -2.00
C ALA A 59 2.55 -22.32 -1.23
N TYR A 60 1.67 -21.48 -0.66
CA TYR A 60 0.70 -21.94 0.35
C TYR A 60 -0.77 -21.68 -0.03
N ALA A 61 -1.04 -20.81 -1.00
CA ALA A 61 -2.39 -20.45 -1.42
C ALA A 61 -2.38 -19.93 -2.87
N PRO A 62 -1.98 -20.79 -3.86
CA PRO A 62 -1.84 -20.34 -5.25
C PRO A 62 -3.14 -19.77 -5.85
N GLU A 63 -4.29 -20.21 -5.36
CA GLU A 63 -5.60 -19.69 -5.77
C GLU A 63 -5.75 -18.19 -5.45
N VAL A 64 -5.07 -17.68 -4.41
CA VAL A 64 -5.06 -16.24 -4.11
C VAL A 64 -4.30 -15.50 -5.22
N LEU A 65 -3.12 -15.98 -5.57
CA LEU A 65 -2.32 -15.35 -6.63
C LEU A 65 -3.10 -15.35 -7.96
N ASP A 66 -3.78 -16.46 -8.27
CA ASP A 66 -4.64 -16.54 -9.47
C ASP A 66 -5.79 -15.54 -9.42
N SER A 67 -6.35 -15.30 -8.23
CA SER A 67 -7.42 -14.29 -8.08
C SER A 67 -6.89 -12.88 -8.32
N PHE A 68 -5.67 -12.55 -7.88
CA PHE A 68 -5.02 -11.26 -8.21
C PHE A 68 -4.72 -11.16 -9.71
N ARG A 69 -4.22 -12.22 -10.35
CA ARG A 69 -4.02 -12.25 -11.81
C ARG A 69 -5.33 -11.98 -12.57
N ARG A 70 -6.43 -12.52 -12.05
CA ARG A 70 -7.76 -12.29 -12.64
C ARG A 70 -8.18 -10.83 -12.53
N LEU A 71 -7.90 -10.19 -11.38
CA LEU A 71 -8.13 -8.76 -11.18
C LEU A 71 -7.26 -7.94 -12.14
N ALA A 72 -5.98 -8.28 -12.28
CA ALA A 72 -5.06 -7.59 -13.21
C ALA A 72 -5.60 -7.57 -14.63
N ARG A 73 -6.14 -8.70 -15.10
CA ARG A 73 -6.67 -8.85 -16.47
C ARG A 73 -7.91 -7.98 -16.76
N THR A 74 -8.53 -7.41 -15.73
CA THR A 74 -9.66 -6.50 -15.95
C THR A 74 -9.24 -5.15 -16.54
N GLY A 75 -7.97 -4.78 -16.39
CA GLY A 75 -7.47 -3.45 -16.76
C GLY A 75 -7.92 -2.34 -15.82
N CYS A 76 -8.58 -2.69 -14.71
CA CYS A 76 -9.10 -1.73 -13.72
C CYS A 76 -8.28 -1.72 -12.43
N VAL A 77 -7.22 -2.53 -12.38
CA VAL A 77 -6.39 -2.69 -11.19
C VAL A 77 -4.93 -2.40 -11.54
N GLU A 78 -4.32 -1.53 -10.74
CA GLU A 78 -2.89 -1.21 -10.84
C GLU A 78 -2.12 -1.90 -9.72
N PHE A 79 -0.88 -2.29 -9.99
CA PHE A 79 0.04 -2.83 -8.98
C PHE A 79 1.22 -1.86 -8.84
N LEU A 80 1.54 -1.51 -7.60
CA LEU A 80 2.65 -0.60 -7.28
C LEU A 80 3.97 -1.35 -7.22
N ALA A 81 5.07 -0.65 -7.46
CA ALA A 81 6.39 -1.12 -7.08
C ALA A 81 6.64 -0.82 -5.60
N GLU A 82 7.44 -1.67 -4.97
CA GLU A 82 7.91 -1.49 -3.60
C GLU A 82 9.21 -2.27 -3.38
N THR A 83 9.73 -2.32 -2.15
CA THR A 83 10.86 -3.19 -1.83
C THR A 83 10.39 -4.66 -1.82
N TYR A 84 11.18 -5.55 -2.40
CA TYR A 84 10.82 -6.97 -2.55
C TYR A 84 10.45 -7.63 -1.22
N SER A 85 11.26 -7.39 -0.20
CA SER A 85 11.15 -8.05 1.11
C SER A 85 10.54 -7.15 2.19
N HIS A 86 9.81 -6.10 1.82
CA HIS A 86 9.29 -5.10 2.76
C HIS A 86 10.41 -4.53 3.64
N SER A 87 11.53 -4.21 3.00
CA SER A 87 12.76 -3.87 3.71
C SER A 87 12.89 -2.37 3.99
N LEU A 88 13.70 -2.03 5.00
CA LEU A 88 14.03 -0.65 5.36
C LEU A 88 15.25 -0.13 4.58
N ALA A 89 15.61 -0.77 3.45
CA ALA A 89 16.81 -0.44 2.67
C ALA A 89 16.87 1.04 2.26
N SER A 90 15.72 1.67 2.04
CA SER A 90 15.66 3.09 1.69
C SER A 90 16.28 4.02 2.77
N LEU A 91 16.44 3.51 4.00
CA LEU A 91 17.04 4.24 5.12
C LEU A 91 18.52 3.94 5.32
N SER A 92 19.07 2.90 4.66
CA SER A 92 20.43 2.42 4.94
C SER A 92 21.34 2.42 3.71
N SER A 93 20.85 1.90 2.57
CA SER A 93 21.68 1.69 1.38
C SER A 93 20.86 1.93 0.13
N LYS A 94 21.23 2.96 -0.61
CA LYS A 94 20.59 3.26 -1.89
C LYS A 94 20.72 2.07 -2.88
N GLU A 95 21.90 1.42 -2.87
CA GLU A 95 22.17 0.29 -3.76
C GLU A 95 21.22 -0.87 -3.46
N ASP A 96 21.09 -1.24 -2.19
CA ASP A 96 20.19 -2.32 -1.77
C ASP A 96 18.72 -1.94 -2.04
N PHE A 97 18.37 -0.69 -1.78
CA PHE A 97 17.03 -0.17 -2.07
C PHE A 97 16.70 -0.36 -3.56
N MET A 98 17.59 0.12 -4.45
CA MET A 98 17.41 0.00 -5.90
C MET A 98 17.33 -1.46 -6.34
N GLN A 99 18.15 -2.34 -5.76
CA GLN A 99 18.14 -3.77 -6.07
C GLN A 99 16.81 -4.42 -5.66
N GLN A 100 16.32 -4.14 -4.44
CA GLN A 100 15.04 -4.64 -3.95
C GLN A 100 13.89 -4.23 -4.88
N VAL A 101 13.89 -2.96 -5.30
CA VAL A 101 12.86 -2.41 -6.17
C VAL A 101 12.92 -3.04 -7.58
N ALA A 102 14.13 -3.22 -8.11
CA ALA A 102 14.31 -3.85 -9.42
C ALA A 102 13.79 -5.30 -9.42
N LEU A 103 14.16 -6.09 -8.41
CA LEU A 103 13.65 -7.45 -8.24
C LEU A 103 12.13 -7.49 -8.15
N HIS A 104 11.55 -6.57 -7.39
CA HIS A 104 10.10 -6.47 -7.23
C HIS A 104 9.41 -6.12 -8.55
N THR A 105 9.95 -5.14 -9.27
CA THR A 105 9.38 -4.68 -10.56
C THR A 105 9.35 -5.83 -11.56
N GLU A 106 10.42 -6.63 -11.65
CA GLU A 106 10.47 -7.78 -12.53
C GLU A 106 9.44 -8.85 -12.11
N LEU A 107 9.28 -9.06 -10.80
CA LEU A 107 8.27 -10.00 -10.30
C LEU A 107 6.86 -9.54 -10.70
N MET A 108 6.53 -8.25 -10.48
CA MET A 108 5.20 -7.70 -10.83
C MET A 108 4.93 -7.85 -12.33
N LYS A 109 5.93 -7.54 -13.17
CA LYS A 109 5.82 -7.70 -14.62
C LYS A 109 5.57 -9.16 -15.01
N LYS A 110 6.30 -10.09 -14.38
CA LYS A 110 6.13 -11.53 -14.62
C LYS A 110 4.75 -12.03 -14.21
N GLU A 111 4.27 -11.61 -13.03
CA GLU A 111 3.02 -12.13 -12.45
C GLU A 111 1.77 -11.48 -13.04
N PHE A 112 1.82 -10.19 -13.34
CA PHE A 112 0.64 -9.41 -13.72
C PHE A 112 0.71 -8.81 -15.12
N GLY A 113 1.85 -8.97 -15.81
CA GLY A 113 1.98 -8.59 -17.22
C GLY A 113 2.32 -7.13 -17.48
N VAL A 114 2.39 -6.29 -16.44
CA VAL A 114 2.66 -4.85 -16.58
C VAL A 114 3.69 -4.42 -15.53
N ALA A 115 4.69 -3.68 -15.96
CA ALA A 115 5.67 -3.11 -15.04
C ALA A 115 5.04 -1.93 -14.29
N PRO A 116 5.17 -1.87 -12.96
CA PRO A 116 4.66 -0.74 -12.19
C PRO A 116 5.28 0.59 -12.61
N THR A 117 4.48 1.65 -12.59
CA THR A 117 4.95 3.03 -12.86
C THR A 117 4.80 3.94 -11.66
N ALA A 118 4.10 3.47 -10.63
CA ALA A 118 3.94 4.17 -9.36
C ALA A 118 4.55 3.33 -8.24
N PHE A 119 4.93 3.99 -7.16
CA PHE A 119 5.75 3.41 -6.10
C PHE A 119 5.14 3.64 -4.72
N ARG A 120 5.24 2.63 -3.85
CA ARG A 120 4.95 2.74 -2.42
C ARG A 120 6.14 2.18 -1.65
N ASN A 121 6.71 2.96 -0.76
CA ASN A 121 7.81 2.45 0.07
C ASN A 121 7.26 1.69 1.28
N THR A 122 8.07 0.77 1.82
CA THR A 122 7.85 0.09 3.10
C THR A 122 7.34 1.11 4.13
N GLU A 123 6.22 0.78 4.81
CA GLU A 123 5.62 1.61 5.86
C GLU A 123 5.32 3.06 5.44
N LEU A 124 5.10 3.31 4.13
CA LEU A 124 4.94 4.65 3.55
C LEU A 124 6.10 5.59 3.90
N ILE A 125 7.28 5.03 4.17
CA ILE A 125 8.47 5.79 4.51
C ILE A 125 8.83 6.73 3.35
N TYR A 126 8.93 8.03 3.67
CA TYR A 126 9.21 9.07 2.70
C TYR A 126 10.07 10.17 3.31
N SER A 127 10.96 10.70 2.49
CA SER A 127 11.61 12.00 2.67
C SER A 127 11.93 12.54 1.27
N ASP A 128 12.30 13.81 1.19
CA ASP A 128 12.69 14.42 -0.11
C ASP A 128 13.76 13.60 -0.82
N ARG A 129 14.75 13.11 -0.06
CA ARG A 129 15.85 12.31 -0.59
C ARG A 129 15.34 10.96 -1.14
N ILE A 130 14.51 10.24 -0.37
CA ILE A 130 13.95 8.96 -0.81
C ILE A 130 13.12 9.17 -2.10
N GLY A 131 12.32 10.23 -2.13
CA GLY A 131 11.55 10.55 -3.33
C GLY A 131 12.45 10.80 -4.55
N SER A 132 13.56 11.51 -4.36
CA SER A 132 14.54 11.74 -5.42
C SER A 132 15.15 10.42 -5.94
N ASP A 133 15.48 9.49 -5.03
CA ASP A 133 15.99 8.17 -5.42
C ASP A 133 14.93 7.37 -6.20
N VAL A 134 13.66 7.47 -5.80
CA VAL A 134 12.54 6.83 -6.51
C VAL A 134 12.37 7.41 -7.92
N ALA A 135 12.49 8.74 -8.06
CA ALA A 135 12.44 9.40 -9.37
C ALA A 135 13.61 8.94 -10.27
N GLU A 136 14.80 8.78 -9.68
CA GLU A 136 16.00 8.30 -10.41
C GLU A 136 15.78 6.88 -10.93
N MET A 137 15.03 6.04 -10.20
CA MET A 137 14.65 4.70 -10.67
C MET A 137 13.61 4.72 -11.81
N GLY A 138 13.07 5.89 -12.16
CA GLY A 138 12.16 6.07 -13.30
C GLY A 138 10.68 6.11 -12.94
N PHE A 139 10.33 6.03 -11.66
CA PHE A 139 8.93 6.13 -11.23
C PHE A 139 8.44 7.58 -11.33
N LYS A 140 7.16 7.73 -11.65
CA LYS A 140 6.54 9.05 -11.86
C LYS A 140 5.66 9.48 -10.71
N THR A 141 5.25 8.53 -9.86
CA THR A 141 4.33 8.77 -8.75
C THR A 141 4.74 7.95 -7.55
N MET A 142 4.64 8.54 -6.37
CA MET A 142 4.90 7.84 -5.11
C MET A 142 3.80 8.15 -4.11
N LEU A 143 3.39 7.13 -3.38
CA LEU A 143 2.48 7.28 -2.24
C LEU A 143 3.27 7.63 -0.99
N ALA A 144 2.71 8.51 -0.16
CA ALA A 144 3.30 8.86 1.13
C ALA A 144 2.18 9.17 2.13
N GLU A 145 2.52 9.24 3.41
CA GLU A 145 1.54 9.57 4.45
C GLU A 145 1.17 11.06 4.39
N GLY A 146 -0.09 11.37 4.67
CA GLY A 146 -0.56 12.76 4.79
C GLY A 146 -0.28 13.34 6.17
N ALA A 147 0.97 13.27 6.60
CA ALA A 147 1.39 13.65 7.95
C ALA A 147 1.19 15.15 8.21
N ARG A 148 0.41 15.47 9.24
CA ARG A 148 0.01 16.85 9.56
C ARG A 148 1.21 17.76 9.82
N HIS A 149 2.25 17.24 10.47
CA HIS A 149 3.45 18.05 10.78
C HIS A 149 4.26 18.41 9.52
N VAL A 150 4.10 17.62 8.43
CA VAL A 150 4.72 17.91 7.12
C VAL A 150 3.82 18.84 6.29
N LEU A 151 2.52 18.56 6.30
CA LEU A 151 1.54 19.33 5.52
C LEU A 151 1.30 20.74 6.09
N GLY A 152 1.33 20.88 7.43
CA GLY A 152 0.94 22.12 8.08
C GLY A 152 -0.52 22.44 7.79
N TRP A 153 -0.76 23.54 7.07
CA TRP A 153 -2.11 23.96 6.67
C TRP A 153 -2.59 23.36 5.33
N LYS A 154 -1.68 22.67 4.62
CA LYS A 154 -2.01 22.09 3.29
C LYS A 154 -2.89 20.85 3.44
N SER A 155 -3.69 20.57 2.41
CA SER A 155 -4.56 19.38 2.35
C SER A 155 -3.84 18.19 1.70
N PRO A 156 -4.03 16.95 2.21
CA PRO A 156 -3.57 15.76 1.49
C PRO A 156 -4.38 15.48 0.22
N GLY A 157 -5.42 16.26 -0.04
CA GLY A 157 -6.32 16.11 -1.20
C GLY A 157 -5.76 16.64 -2.51
N TYR A 158 -4.53 17.11 -2.56
CA TYR A 158 -3.89 17.59 -3.79
C TYR A 158 -2.71 16.73 -4.19
N VAL A 159 -2.35 16.80 -5.47
CA VAL A 159 -1.10 16.22 -5.96
C VAL A 159 0.04 17.20 -5.63
N TYR A 160 1.15 16.67 -5.15
CA TYR A 160 2.35 17.47 -4.85
C TYR A 160 3.52 16.99 -5.71
N ALA A 161 4.59 17.78 -5.76
CA ALA A 161 5.84 17.38 -6.38
C ALA A 161 6.91 17.17 -5.30
N ASN A 162 7.82 16.24 -5.52
CA ASN A 162 8.98 16.05 -4.64
C ASN A 162 9.89 17.28 -4.71
N ALA A 163 10.46 17.68 -3.56
CA ALA A 163 11.26 18.91 -3.46
C ALA A 163 12.60 18.83 -4.22
N LEU A 164 13.19 17.64 -4.32
CA LEU A 164 14.50 17.46 -4.98
C LEU A 164 14.36 17.05 -6.44
N ASP A 165 13.26 16.40 -6.81
CA ASP A 165 12.99 16.02 -8.21
C ASP A 165 11.49 16.18 -8.50
N GLN A 166 11.14 17.33 -9.08
CA GLN A 166 9.74 17.69 -9.34
C GLN A 166 9.06 16.85 -10.42
N ARG A 167 9.79 15.96 -11.09
CA ARG A 167 9.17 14.98 -12.01
C ARG A 167 8.37 13.92 -11.24
N LEU A 168 8.70 13.68 -9.97
CA LEU A 168 7.98 12.74 -9.11
C LEU A 168 6.77 13.42 -8.48
N ARG A 169 5.60 12.89 -8.76
CA ARG A 169 4.33 13.32 -8.16
C ARG A 169 4.06 12.53 -6.88
N LEU A 170 3.51 13.20 -5.89
CA LEU A 170 3.21 12.60 -4.58
C LEU A 170 1.70 12.62 -4.38
N LEU A 171 1.15 11.46 -4.03
CA LEU A 171 -0.23 11.31 -3.57
C LEU A 171 -0.19 10.98 -2.08
N LEU A 172 -0.84 11.80 -1.27
CA LEU A 172 -0.74 11.74 0.18
C LEU A 172 -1.98 11.07 0.77
N ARG A 173 -1.75 10.07 1.62
CA ARG A 173 -2.82 9.31 2.26
C ARG A 173 -3.70 10.22 3.12
N ASN A 174 -5.00 10.16 2.95
CA ASN A 174 -5.93 10.73 3.90
C ASN A 174 -6.09 9.73 5.05
N TYR A 175 -5.23 9.90 6.08
CA TYR A 175 -5.17 8.93 7.17
C TYR A 175 -6.48 8.88 7.97
N LYS A 176 -7.12 10.02 8.17
CA LYS A 176 -8.36 10.08 8.93
C LYS A 176 -9.44 9.18 8.30
N LEU A 177 -9.72 9.39 7.01
CA LEU A 177 -10.73 8.61 6.30
C LEU A 177 -10.31 7.14 6.13
N SER A 178 -9.02 6.89 5.90
CA SER A 178 -8.52 5.51 5.79
C SER A 178 -8.67 4.76 7.12
N ASP A 179 -8.30 5.42 8.23
CA ASP A 179 -8.34 4.84 9.57
C ASP A 179 -9.80 4.65 10.06
N ASP A 180 -10.75 5.45 9.57
CA ASP A 180 -12.18 5.27 9.87
C ASP A 180 -12.65 3.88 9.39
N ILE A 181 -12.15 3.41 8.25
CA ILE A 181 -12.43 2.05 7.78
C ILE A 181 -11.52 1.03 8.48
N ALA A 182 -10.22 1.28 8.51
CA ALA A 182 -9.24 0.27 8.95
C ALA A 182 -9.38 -0.07 10.44
N PHE A 183 -9.61 0.93 11.28
CA PHE A 183 -9.53 0.75 12.73
C PHE A 183 -10.84 1.06 13.46
N ARG A 184 -11.65 1.99 12.95
CA ARG A 184 -12.85 2.46 13.68
C ARG A 184 -14.14 1.77 13.25
N PHE A 185 -14.15 1.09 12.11
CA PHE A 185 -15.35 0.51 11.47
C PHE A 185 -16.21 -0.31 12.46
N SER A 186 -15.59 -1.22 13.22
CA SER A 186 -16.30 -2.08 14.17
C SER A 186 -16.34 -1.55 15.60
N ASN A 187 -15.76 -0.38 15.85
CA ASN A 187 -15.70 0.20 17.20
C ASN A 187 -17.04 0.83 17.58
N ARG A 188 -17.83 0.11 18.37
CA ARG A 188 -19.16 0.56 18.81
C ARG A 188 -19.13 1.78 19.76
N GLY A 189 -17.96 2.08 20.34
CA GLY A 189 -17.75 3.27 21.15
C GLY A 189 -17.41 4.52 20.36
N TRP A 190 -17.19 4.39 19.06
CA TRP A 190 -16.89 5.53 18.20
C TRP A 190 -18.17 6.35 17.95
N ASP A 191 -18.08 7.65 18.09
CA ASP A 191 -19.23 8.56 17.98
C ASP A 191 -19.90 8.53 16.59
N GLN A 192 -19.19 8.05 15.57
CA GLN A 192 -19.72 7.92 14.20
C GLN A 192 -20.18 6.49 13.87
N TRP A 193 -20.12 5.57 14.85
CA TRP A 193 -20.62 4.21 14.64
C TRP A 193 -22.14 4.20 14.52
N PRO A 194 -22.76 3.40 13.63
CA PRO A 194 -22.14 2.58 12.60
C PRO A 194 -21.74 3.40 11.37
N LEU A 195 -20.61 3.01 10.75
CA LEU A 195 -20.18 3.61 9.52
C LEU A 195 -20.92 2.97 8.34
N THR A 196 -21.84 3.73 7.73
CA THR A 196 -22.58 3.25 6.56
C THR A 196 -21.96 3.79 5.27
N ALA A 197 -22.25 3.13 4.15
CA ALA A 197 -21.79 3.56 2.83
C ALA A 197 -22.28 4.98 2.49
N GLU A 198 -23.53 5.30 2.83
CA GLU A 198 -24.10 6.65 2.59
C GLU A 198 -23.36 7.71 3.41
N LYS A 199 -23.14 7.44 4.69
CA LYS A 199 -22.41 8.36 5.58
C LYS A 199 -21.01 8.62 5.04
N TYR A 200 -20.29 7.55 4.71
CA TYR A 200 -18.91 7.66 4.21
C TYR A 200 -18.85 8.38 2.87
N THR A 201 -19.78 8.06 1.96
CA THR A 201 -19.88 8.75 0.66
C THR A 201 -20.19 10.24 0.87
N GLY A 202 -21.01 10.57 1.86
CA GLY A 202 -21.28 11.97 2.23
C GLY A 202 -19.99 12.69 2.65
N TRP A 203 -19.14 12.02 3.43
CA TRP A 203 -17.84 12.60 3.82
C TRP A 203 -16.92 12.79 2.61
N LEU A 204 -16.87 11.79 1.70
CA LEU A 204 -16.04 11.88 0.49
C LEU A 204 -16.47 13.03 -0.44
N ALA A 205 -17.75 13.38 -0.40
CA ALA A 205 -18.32 14.45 -1.23
C ALA A 205 -18.43 15.79 -0.48
N SER A 206 -17.86 15.89 0.71
CA SER A 206 -17.96 17.09 1.54
C SER A 206 -17.04 18.20 1.02
N ASP A 207 -17.54 19.42 0.98
CA ASP A 207 -16.75 20.62 0.66
C ASP A 207 -15.63 20.86 1.69
N GLU A 208 -15.70 20.21 2.85
CA GLU A 208 -14.63 20.25 3.86
C GLU A 208 -13.37 19.49 3.43
N LEU A 209 -13.50 18.59 2.44
CA LEU A 209 -12.35 17.87 1.89
C LEU A 209 -11.75 18.69 0.75
N GLU A 210 -10.85 19.59 1.09
CA GLU A 210 -10.15 20.41 0.09
C GLU A 210 -9.26 19.52 -0.79
N GLY A 211 -9.47 19.58 -2.10
CA GLY A 211 -8.59 18.90 -3.04
C GLY A 211 -9.26 18.32 -4.26
N ASP A 212 -8.46 17.77 -5.12
CA ASP A 212 -8.85 17.11 -6.37
C ASP A 212 -8.96 15.59 -6.20
N VAL A 213 -8.35 15.03 -5.15
CA VAL A 213 -8.24 13.57 -4.93
C VAL A 213 -8.46 13.24 -3.45
N VAL A 214 -9.03 12.08 -3.19
CA VAL A 214 -9.06 11.51 -1.85
C VAL A 214 -8.30 10.19 -1.91
N ASN A 215 -7.12 10.15 -1.31
CA ASN A 215 -6.25 8.98 -1.34
C ASN A 215 -6.53 8.11 -0.11
N LEU A 216 -7.25 7.01 -0.32
CA LEU A 216 -7.53 6.02 0.71
C LEU A 216 -6.53 4.88 0.55
N PHE A 217 -5.77 4.61 1.59
CA PHE A 217 -4.77 3.55 1.58
C PHE A 217 -4.74 2.88 2.95
N MET A 218 -4.81 1.56 2.96
CA MET A 218 -4.85 0.75 4.19
C MET A 218 -4.37 -0.66 3.89
N ASP A 219 -4.02 -1.40 4.92
CA ASP A 219 -3.69 -2.81 4.78
C ASP A 219 -4.88 -3.56 4.21
N TYR A 220 -4.61 -4.46 3.26
CA TYR A 220 -5.68 -5.24 2.61
C TYR A 220 -6.35 -6.19 3.60
N GLU A 221 -5.63 -6.61 4.61
CA GLU A 221 -6.12 -7.44 5.71
C GLU A 221 -7.20 -6.74 6.55
N THR A 222 -7.40 -5.43 6.35
CA THR A 222 -8.57 -4.72 6.85
C THR A 222 -9.87 -5.47 6.51
N PHE A 223 -9.94 -6.04 5.30
CA PHE A 223 -11.17 -6.64 4.79
C PHE A 223 -11.21 -8.16 5.05
N GLY A 224 -11.53 -8.53 6.29
CA GLY A 224 -11.74 -9.92 6.68
C GLY A 224 -10.88 -10.42 7.83
N GLU A 225 -9.72 -9.79 8.07
CA GLU A 225 -8.83 -10.14 9.18
C GLU A 225 -8.95 -9.11 10.31
N HIS A 226 -8.66 -7.84 10.04
CA HIS A 226 -8.78 -6.78 11.05
C HIS A 226 -10.25 -6.46 11.31
N GLN A 227 -11.03 -6.26 10.26
CA GLN A 227 -12.48 -6.13 10.32
C GLN A 227 -13.06 -7.45 9.81
N ARG A 228 -13.46 -8.32 10.74
CA ARG A 228 -13.95 -9.67 10.42
C ARG A 228 -15.27 -9.58 9.63
N ALA A 229 -15.62 -10.66 8.94
CA ALA A 229 -16.82 -10.70 8.10
C ALA A 229 -18.10 -10.36 8.89
N ASP A 230 -18.17 -10.76 10.16
CA ASP A 230 -19.34 -10.50 11.02
C ASP A 230 -19.50 -9.02 11.42
N THR A 231 -18.49 -8.18 11.17
CA THR A 231 -18.62 -6.73 11.37
C THR A 231 -19.44 -6.05 10.28
N GLY A 232 -19.66 -6.75 9.15
CA GLY A 232 -20.35 -6.18 7.98
C GLY A 232 -19.43 -5.47 7.00
N ILE A 233 -18.12 -5.62 7.11
CA ILE A 233 -17.15 -4.88 6.27
C ILE A 233 -17.32 -5.18 4.77
N PHE A 234 -17.64 -6.44 4.41
CA PHE A 234 -17.86 -6.80 3.01
C PHE A 234 -19.15 -6.18 2.46
N ASP A 235 -20.21 -6.13 3.28
CA ASP A 235 -21.48 -5.49 2.87
C ASP A 235 -21.29 -3.98 2.74
N PHE A 236 -20.48 -3.38 3.62
CA PHE A 236 -20.11 -1.97 3.52
C PHE A 236 -19.40 -1.71 2.18
N MET A 237 -18.38 -2.50 1.81
CA MET A 237 -17.67 -2.34 0.54
C MET A 237 -18.58 -2.55 -0.67
N LYS A 238 -19.47 -3.55 -0.58
CA LYS A 238 -20.44 -3.84 -1.64
C LYS A 238 -21.40 -2.66 -1.86
N ALA A 239 -21.76 -1.95 -0.80
CA ALA A 239 -22.65 -0.78 -0.87
C ALA A 239 -21.90 0.51 -1.22
N LEU A 240 -20.63 0.66 -0.75
CA LEU A 240 -19.84 1.87 -0.92
C LEU A 240 -19.56 2.19 -2.39
N VAL A 241 -19.12 1.20 -3.16
CA VAL A 241 -18.71 1.43 -4.55
C VAL A 241 -19.88 1.99 -5.39
N PRO A 242 -21.07 1.37 -5.40
CA PRO A 242 -22.18 1.98 -6.15
C PRO A 242 -22.67 3.31 -5.56
N ALA A 243 -22.55 3.53 -4.25
CA ALA A 243 -22.92 4.82 -3.64
C ALA A 243 -22.00 5.95 -4.13
N VAL A 244 -20.69 5.69 -4.17
CA VAL A 244 -19.71 6.65 -4.71
C VAL A 244 -19.97 6.92 -6.19
N LEU A 245 -20.21 5.88 -7.00
CA LEU A 245 -20.42 6.02 -8.45
C LEU A 245 -21.72 6.73 -8.83
N LYS A 246 -22.68 6.82 -7.91
CA LYS A 246 -23.93 7.58 -8.10
C LYS A 246 -23.75 9.07 -7.74
N ARG A 247 -22.67 9.40 -7.03
CA ARG A 247 -22.47 10.77 -6.56
C ARG A 247 -21.77 11.59 -7.63
N GLU A 248 -22.43 12.65 -8.08
CA GLU A 248 -21.82 13.57 -9.06
C GLU A 248 -20.50 14.13 -8.50
N GLY A 249 -19.47 14.19 -9.33
CA GLY A 249 -18.16 14.71 -8.95
C GLY A 249 -17.22 13.67 -8.34
N LEU A 250 -17.69 12.46 -8.05
CA LEU A 250 -16.82 11.39 -7.52
C LEU A 250 -16.60 10.30 -8.57
N GLU A 251 -15.36 9.84 -8.66
CA GLU A 251 -14.98 8.70 -9.51
C GLU A 251 -13.85 7.92 -8.86
N PHE A 252 -13.69 6.69 -9.26
CA PHE A 252 -12.53 5.88 -8.84
C PHE A 252 -11.42 6.00 -9.89
N ALA A 253 -10.19 6.05 -9.41
CA ALA A 253 -9.00 6.07 -10.27
C ALA A 253 -7.90 5.22 -9.65
N THR A 254 -7.02 4.69 -10.48
CA THR A 254 -5.77 4.12 -9.98
C THR A 254 -4.80 5.26 -9.63
N VAL A 255 -3.73 4.92 -8.92
CA VAL A 255 -2.70 5.89 -8.50
C VAL A 255 -2.12 6.63 -9.71
N SER A 256 -1.76 5.90 -10.76
CA SER A 256 -1.18 6.52 -11.95
C SER A 256 -2.19 7.39 -12.70
N GLU A 257 -3.47 6.99 -12.75
CA GLU A 257 -4.52 7.78 -13.39
C GLU A 257 -4.76 9.10 -12.64
N ALA A 258 -4.89 9.03 -11.32
CA ALA A 258 -5.08 10.23 -10.49
C ALA A 258 -3.89 11.19 -10.64
N ALA A 259 -2.67 10.65 -10.56
CA ALA A 259 -1.46 11.46 -10.71
C ALA A 259 -1.37 12.08 -12.12
N ALA A 260 -1.81 11.38 -13.16
CA ALA A 260 -1.77 11.90 -14.54
C ALA A 260 -2.81 12.99 -14.76
N LYS A 261 -3.97 12.87 -14.09
CA LYS A 261 -5.11 13.78 -14.30
C LYS A 261 -4.85 15.19 -13.73
N TYR A 262 -4.15 15.27 -12.59
CA TYR A 262 -3.98 16.54 -11.87
C TYR A 262 -2.52 16.97 -11.84
N GLN A 263 -2.26 18.27 -11.98
CA GLN A 263 -0.93 18.83 -11.87
C GLN A 263 -0.58 19.07 -10.40
N PRO A 264 0.70 18.94 -10.01
CA PRO A 264 1.09 19.29 -8.64
C PRO A 264 0.76 20.75 -8.34
N VAL A 265 0.09 20.98 -7.21
CA VAL A 265 -0.27 22.35 -6.78
C VAL A 265 0.92 23.05 -6.12
N ALA A 266 1.86 22.27 -5.59
CA ALA A 266 3.03 22.79 -4.87
C ALA A 266 4.08 21.70 -4.72
N VAL A 267 5.27 22.13 -4.33
CA VAL A 267 6.33 21.25 -3.89
C VAL A 267 6.07 20.89 -2.42
N LEU A 268 6.17 19.60 -2.08
CA LEU A 268 6.12 19.14 -0.69
C LEU A 268 7.55 19.09 -0.18
N HIS A 269 7.82 19.79 0.94
CA HIS A 269 9.13 19.79 1.55
C HIS A 269 9.10 18.88 2.79
N CYS A 270 9.84 17.78 2.73
CA CYS A 270 9.89 16.76 3.78
C CYS A 270 11.34 16.32 4.00
N PRO A 271 12.14 17.16 4.68
CA PRO A 271 13.58 16.88 4.86
C PRO A 271 13.85 15.73 5.85
N HIS A 272 12.92 15.47 6.74
CA HIS A 272 13.01 14.38 7.73
C HIS A 272 12.09 13.24 7.33
N VAL A 273 12.43 12.02 7.72
CA VAL A 273 11.67 10.85 7.33
C VAL A 273 10.31 10.84 8.02
N MET A 274 9.26 10.63 7.24
CA MET A 274 7.91 10.34 7.76
C MET A 274 7.49 8.91 7.38
N SER A 275 6.52 8.38 8.11
CA SER A 275 6.02 7.02 7.96
C SER A 275 4.58 6.97 8.47
N TRP A 276 3.83 5.92 8.19
CA TRP A 276 2.52 5.69 8.79
C TRP A 276 2.59 4.75 10.01
N ALA A 277 3.79 4.26 10.36
CA ALA A 277 3.97 3.15 11.31
C ALA A 277 3.58 3.48 12.76
N ASP A 278 3.43 4.76 13.10
CA ASP A 278 3.00 5.16 14.44
C ASP A 278 2.16 6.44 14.40
N GLU A 279 1.67 6.86 15.57
CA GLU A 279 0.82 8.05 15.70
C GLU A 279 1.57 9.34 15.40
N GLU A 280 2.88 9.38 15.66
CA GLU A 280 3.72 10.54 15.41
C GLU A 280 4.02 10.72 13.91
N ARG A 281 3.77 9.71 13.11
CA ARG A 281 4.01 9.69 11.66
C ARG A 281 5.49 9.88 11.32
N ASP A 282 6.37 9.24 12.09
CA ASP A 282 7.81 9.23 11.86
C ASP A 282 8.36 7.79 11.88
N ILE A 283 9.64 7.60 12.17
CA ILE A 283 10.26 6.27 12.18
C ILE A 283 10.58 5.76 13.59
N THR A 284 10.07 6.40 14.62
CA THR A 284 10.40 6.01 16.01
C THR A 284 9.84 4.65 16.38
N ALA A 285 8.76 4.19 15.74
CA ALA A 285 8.25 2.82 15.92
C ALA A 285 9.32 1.76 15.65
N GLY A 286 10.16 1.97 14.62
CA GLY A 286 11.21 1.02 14.23
C GLY A 286 12.63 1.40 14.61
N LEU A 287 12.91 2.69 14.77
CA LEU A 287 14.28 3.22 15.01
C LEU A 287 14.30 4.25 16.15
N GLY A 288 13.41 4.10 17.13
CA GLY A 288 13.26 5.07 18.22
C GLY A 288 14.24 4.90 19.38
N ASN A 289 14.88 3.75 19.53
CA ASN A 289 15.79 3.50 20.66
C ASN A 289 17.16 2.96 20.18
N GLU A 290 18.13 2.97 21.08
CA GLU A 290 19.53 2.61 20.74
C GLU A 290 19.64 1.15 20.27
N LEU A 291 18.91 0.22 20.88
CA LEU A 291 18.94 -1.20 20.48
C LEU A 291 18.44 -1.36 19.03
N GLN A 292 17.34 -0.69 18.70
CA GLN A 292 16.81 -0.69 17.32
C GLN A 292 17.82 -0.10 16.34
N LYS A 293 18.47 1.01 16.71
CA LYS A 293 19.48 1.66 15.87
C LYS A 293 20.71 0.77 15.68
N GLU A 294 21.19 0.12 16.75
CA GLU A 294 22.31 -0.82 16.67
C GLU A 294 21.96 -2.02 15.76
N ALA A 295 20.79 -2.58 15.95
CA ALA A 295 20.33 -3.71 15.13
C ALA A 295 20.24 -3.30 13.66
N PHE A 296 19.73 -2.12 13.38
CA PHE A 296 19.61 -1.60 12.03
C PHE A 296 20.98 -1.26 11.43
N GLY A 297 21.90 -0.75 12.27
CA GLY A 297 23.27 -0.41 11.88
C GLY A 297 24.22 -1.58 11.66
N UNK A 298 23.88 -2.73 12.11
CA UNK A 298 24.52 -3.55 12.05
C UNK A 298 24.76 -3.82 10.90
N LYS A 299 25.85 -3.47 10.48
CA LYS A 299 26.41 -3.96 9.25
C LYS A 299 26.39 -5.49 9.34
N LEU A 300 25.58 -6.08 8.56
CA LEU A 300 25.73 -7.50 8.30
C LEU A 300 27.18 -7.71 7.89
N SER A 301 27.91 -8.50 8.67
CA SER A 301 29.32 -8.79 8.37
C SER A 301 29.39 -9.33 6.94
N GLU A 302 30.48 -9.05 6.25
CA GLU A 302 30.72 -9.45 4.85
C GLU A 302 30.52 -10.95 4.60
N ASN A 303 30.31 -11.76 5.65
CA ASN A 303 30.08 -13.19 5.58
C ASN A 303 28.61 -13.59 5.59
N CYS A 304 27.67 -12.63 5.62
CA CYS A 304 26.25 -12.96 5.44
C CYS A 304 25.96 -12.99 3.95
N MET A 305 26.19 -14.13 3.35
CA MET A 305 25.76 -14.38 1.97
C MET A 305 24.25 -14.13 1.87
N PRO A 306 23.77 -13.45 0.84
CA PRO A 306 22.34 -13.39 0.60
C PRO A 306 21.79 -14.82 0.55
N CYS A 307 20.68 -15.05 1.24
CA CYS A 307 19.95 -16.31 1.13
C CYS A 307 19.66 -16.53 -0.36
N GLY A 308 20.47 -17.38 -0.98
CA GLY A 308 20.29 -17.75 -2.36
C GLY A 308 18.97 -18.49 -2.50
N ILE A 309 18.06 -17.92 -3.20
CA ILE A 309 16.87 -18.63 -3.67
C ILE A 309 17.40 -19.66 -4.67
N ARG A 310 17.49 -20.91 -4.22
CA ARG A 310 17.76 -22.01 -5.15
C ARG A 310 16.46 -22.21 -5.94
N SER A 311 16.52 -21.97 -7.22
CA SER A 311 15.48 -22.44 -8.12
C SER A 311 15.35 -23.95 -7.96
N PRO A 312 14.14 -24.49 -7.78
CA PRO A 312 13.98 -25.95 -7.83
C PRO A 312 14.34 -26.43 -9.22
N GLY A 313 15.26 -27.41 -9.28
CA GLY A 313 15.63 -28.11 -10.49
C GLY A 313 14.49 -28.96 -11.04
#